data_a0e563f2608870f72a7fa17683fd47ae
#
_entry.id   a0e563f2608870f72a7fa17683fd47ae
#
_cell.length_a   1.000
_cell.length_b   1.000
_cell.length_c   1.000
_cell.angle_alpha   90.00
_cell.angle_beta   90.00
_cell.angle_gamma   90.00
#
_symmetry.space_group_name_H-M   'P 1'
#
loop_
_entity.id
_entity.type
_entity.pdbx_description
1 polymer ?
#
loop_
_entity_poly.entity_id
_entity_poly.type
_entity_poly.pdbx_seq_one_letter_code
_entity_poly.pdbx_strand_id
1 'polypeptide(L)'
;MYYKYNYSVLFFFGLIILLPFVGIFSKITFDLENIYNFFQNSYTHRLIYFSLYQAFLSALLSCFLAIPFALALNRHKNLKIIKFIISLCGFCFVIPTILIVFAVIKLFGNNGFYNSYFNLYENLSIETIFGIKAILIAHILLNTPFATRLFFQSLNSIPLKYYEISSSLNITFFGNLLKLEIPYIRQNFFTVFSIIFSLCFLSFAIVMALGGGPMYSTIEVAIYQYALFELNFNKAILLSFLQIFICLFFLFIGFYKLKGSNFFEIDQINFIHPHKEYKAIKIIDFLIIVFFSIFLFSPIISVIYHFINNGIYLSLINEKFLGSFFNSLIISVTTGIIVSIS
;
A
#
# COMPACT_ATOMS: atom_id res chain seq x y z
N MET A 1 -7.43 -26.29 -25.60
CA MET A 1 -5.96 -26.34 -25.80
C MET A 1 -5.36 -26.57 -24.42
N TYR A 2 -5.00 -27.84 -24.10
CA TYR A 2 -4.46 -28.19 -22.78
C TYR A 2 -3.03 -27.64 -22.70
N TYR A 3 -2.79 -26.69 -21.79
CA TYR A 3 -1.42 -26.31 -21.42
C TYR A 3 -0.78 -27.53 -20.74
N LYS A 4 0.11 -28.20 -21.44
CA LYS A 4 1.06 -29.10 -20.82
C LYS A 4 1.93 -28.24 -19.91
N TYR A 5 1.60 -28.23 -18.63
CA TYR A 5 2.47 -27.61 -17.62
C TYR A 5 3.85 -28.25 -17.73
N ASN A 6 4.82 -27.46 -18.07
CA ASN A 6 6.19 -27.92 -18.16
C ASN A 6 6.70 -28.08 -16.71
N TYR A 7 6.50 -29.26 -16.13
CA TYR A 7 6.89 -29.59 -14.76
C TYR A 7 8.36 -29.26 -14.47
N SER A 8 9.22 -29.30 -15.48
CA SER A 8 10.62 -28.88 -15.39
C SER A 8 10.77 -27.40 -15.07
N VAL A 9 9.93 -26.52 -15.62
CA VAL A 9 9.94 -25.07 -15.35
C VAL A 9 9.47 -24.81 -13.92
N LEU A 10 8.37 -25.46 -13.50
CA LEU A 10 7.88 -25.34 -12.13
C LEU A 10 8.91 -25.86 -11.11
N PHE A 11 9.58 -26.97 -11.41
CA PHE A 11 10.65 -27.51 -10.57
C PHE A 11 11.83 -26.55 -10.46
N PHE A 12 12.28 -25.97 -11.58
CA PHE A 12 13.38 -25.02 -11.60
C PHE A 12 13.07 -23.74 -10.81
N PHE A 13 11.87 -23.16 -10.98
CA PHE A 13 11.42 -22.03 -10.18
C PHE A 13 11.30 -22.39 -8.69
N GLY A 14 10.74 -23.55 -8.38
CA GLY A 14 10.67 -24.05 -7.02
C GLY A 14 12.04 -24.17 -6.37
N LEU A 15 13.04 -24.67 -7.11
CA LEU A 15 14.40 -24.81 -6.64
C LEU A 15 15.06 -23.44 -6.39
N ILE A 16 14.92 -22.49 -7.31
CA ILE A 16 15.43 -21.11 -7.13
C ILE A 16 14.83 -20.45 -5.89
N ILE A 17 13.52 -20.64 -5.64
CA ILE A 17 12.85 -20.06 -4.47
C ILE A 17 13.31 -20.75 -3.18
N LEU A 18 13.47 -22.07 -3.18
CA LEU A 18 13.82 -22.82 -1.98
C LEU A 18 15.31 -22.71 -1.60
N LEU A 19 16.20 -22.49 -2.56
CA LEU A 19 17.64 -22.44 -2.32
C LEU A 19 18.08 -21.42 -1.27
N PRO A 20 17.58 -20.14 -1.28
CA PRO A 20 17.87 -19.18 -0.21
C PRO A 20 17.41 -19.66 1.16
N PHE A 21 16.23 -20.31 1.25
CA PHE A 21 15.73 -20.83 2.52
C PHE A 21 16.62 -21.95 3.08
N VAL A 22 17.09 -22.86 2.23
CA VAL A 22 18.06 -23.89 2.63
C VAL A 22 19.34 -23.26 3.17
N GLY A 23 19.86 -22.22 2.49
CA GLY A 23 21.03 -21.47 2.94
C GLY A 23 20.81 -20.80 4.30
N ILE A 24 19.64 -20.24 4.53
CA ILE A 24 19.24 -19.64 5.81
C ILE A 24 19.17 -20.71 6.91
N PHE A 25 18.46 -21.83 6.65
CA PHE A 25 18.31 -22.92 7.61
C PHE A 25 19.66 -23.55 8.01
N SER A 26 20.62 -23.63 7.10
CA SER A 26 21.95 -24.17 7.40
C SER A 26 22.80 -23.33 8.37
N LYS A 27 22.40 -22.05 8.56
CA LYS A 27 23.09 -21.10 9.46
C LYS A 27 22.43 -20.97 10.83
N ILE A 28 21.26 -21.53 11.03
CA ILE A 28 20.54 -21.45 12.31
C ILE A 28 21.14 -22.44 13.29
N THR A 29 21.62 -21.95 14.42
CA THR A 29 21.88 -22.77 15.60
C THR A 29 20.58 -22.79 16.43
N PHE A 30 19.88 -23.93 16.42
CA PHE A 30 18.67 -24.12 17.22
C PHE A 30 19.05 -24.34 18.69
N ASP A 31 19.26 -23.24 19.42
CA ASP A 31 19.37 -23.25 20.85
C ASP A 31 18.08 -22.70 21.46
N LEU A 32 17.30 -23.59 22.07
CA LEU A 32 15.98 -23.26 22.61
C LEU A 32 16.06 -22.22 23.73
N GLU A 33 17.11 -22.25 24.54
CA GLU A 33 17.32 -21.28 25.61
C GLU A 33 17.57 -19.87 25.06
N ASN A 34 18.42 -19.75 24.06
CA ASN A 34 18.69 -18.47 23.38
C ASN A 34 17.45 -17.93 22.67
N ILE A 35 16.62 -18.79 22.06
CA ILE A 35 15.36 -18.40 21.45
C ILE A 35 14.38 -17.88 22.50
N TYR A 36 14.23 -18.59 23.63
CA TYR A 36 13.36 -18.18 24.71
C TYR A 36 13.78 -16.83 25.29
N ASN A 37 15.07 -16.66 25.62
CA ASN A 37 15.62 -15.42 26.15
C ASN A 37 15.49 -14.25 25.16
N PHE A 38 15.61 -14.49 23.84
CA PHE A 38 15.40 -13.47 22.82
C PHE A 38 13.96 -12.96 22.79
N PHE A 39 12.98 -13.86 22.88
CA PHE A 39 11.57 -13.45 22.93
C PHE A 39 11.13 -12.86 24.27
N GLN A 40 11.82 -13.14 25.38
CA GLN A 40 11.56 -12.48 26.66
C GLN A 40 12.13 -11.07 26.76
N ASN A 41 12.99 -10.66 25.85
CA ASN A 41 13.60 -9.34 25.87
C ASN A 41 12.53 -8.25 25.68
N SER A 42 12.53 -7.24 26.56
CA SER A 42 11.62 -6.09 26.49
C SER A 42 11.72 -5.31 25.16
N TYR A 43 12.90 -5.27 24.56
CA TYR A 43 13.12 -4.65 23.24
C TYR A 43 12.37 -5.42 22.14
N THR A 44 12.46 -6.77 22.14
CA THR A 44 11.75 -7.62 21.17
C THR A 44 10.24 -7.46 21.29
N HIS A 45 9.69 -7.43 22.51
CA HIS A 45 8.27 -7.17 22.73
C HIS A 45 7.84 -5.81 22.17
N ARG A 46 8.62 -4.77 22.39
CA ARG A 46 8.34 -3.44 21.85
C ARG A 46 8.36 -3.43 20.33
N LEU A 47 9.33 -4.09 19.69
CA LEU A 47 9.40 -4.22 18.24
C LEU A 47 8.14 -4.87 17.67
N ILE A 48 7.72 -5.98 18.25
CA ILE A 48 6.52 -6.73 17.82
C ILE A 48 5.27 -5.85 17.99
N TYR A 49 5.10 -5.28 19.19
CA TYR A 49 3.94 -4.43 19.49
C TYR A 49 3.87 -3.23 18.56
N PHE A 50 4.96 -2.49 18.39
CA PHE A 50 4.99 -1.30 17.54
C PHE A 50 4.74 -1.65 16.07
N SER A 51 5.34 -2.74 15.56
CA SER A 51 5.13 -3.20 14.18
C SER A 51 3.66 -3.54 13.92
N LEU A 52 3.02 -4.28 14.83
CA LEU A 52 1.60 -4.62 14.72
C LEU A 52 0.72 -3.36 14.82
N TYR A 53 0.98 -2.50 15.79
CA TYR A 53 0.20 -1.30 16.06
C TYR A 53 0.22 -0.34 14.87
N GLN A 54 1.42 0.00 14.35
CA GLN A 54 1.54 0.90 13.22
C GLN A 54 0.93 0.33 11.94
N ALA A 55 1.15 -0.97 11.65
CA ALA A 55 0.60 -1.61 10.46
C ALA A 55 -0.93 -1.70 10.52
N PHE A 56 -1.48 -2.08 11.68
CA PHE A 56 -2.93 -2.14 11.90
C PHE A 56 -3.59 -0.78 11.73
N LEU A 57 -3.04 0.26 12.37
CA LEU A 57 -3.57 1.61 12.31
C LEU A 57 -3.46 2.19 10.90
N SER A 58 -2.31 2.00 10.22
CA SER A 58 -2.10 2.42 8.83
C SER A 58 -3.10 1.76 7.88
N ALA A 59 -3.28 0.45 8.00
CA ALA A 59 -4.22 -0.30 7.15
C ALA A 59 -5.67 0.13 7.39
N LEU A 60 -6.04 0.30 8.64
CA LEU A 60 -7.38 0.71 9.03
C LEU A 60 -7.72 2.11 8.49
N LEU A 61 -6.83 3.08 8.69
CA LEU A 61 -7.02 4.44 8.19
C LEU A 61 -7.06 4.49 6.65
N SER A 62 -6.17 3.76 5.98
CA SER A 62 -6.15 3.68 4.52
C SER A 62 -7.43 3.07 3.95
N CYS A 63 -7.93 1.99 4.56
CA CYS A 63 -9.18 1.36 4.14
C CYS A 63 -10.40 2.26 4.36
N PHE A 64 -10.50 2.92 5.53
CA PHE A 64 -11.63 3.81 5.80
C PHE A 64 -11.66 5.02 4.87
N LEU A 65 -10.51 5.63 4.57
CA LEU A 65 -10.42 6.73 3.62
C LEU A 65 -10.71 6.27 2.19
N ALA A 66 -10.35 5.05 1.83
CA ALA A 66 -10.56 4.51 0.49
C ALA A 66 -12.02 4.26 0.13
N ILE A 67 -12.88 3.95 1.12
CA ILE A 67 -14.30 3.63 0.89
C ILE A 67 -15.06 4.76 0.21
N PRO A 68 -15.10 6.01 0.73
CA PRO A 68 -15.82 7.10 0.08
C PRO A 68 -15.28 7.40 -1.32
N PHE A 69 -13.97 7.28 -1.53
CA PHE A 69 -13.37 7.46 -2.85
C PHE A 69 -13.83 6.37 -3.83
N ALA A 70 -13.81 5.10 -3.43
CA ALA A 70 -14.26 3.99 -4.26
C ALA A 70 -15.75 4.12 -4.64
N LEU A 71 -16.60 4.54 -3.71
CA LEU A 71 -18.03 4.78 -3.95
C LEU A 71 -18.24 5.90 -4.95
N ALA A 72 -17.59 7.05 -4.78
CA ALA A 72 -17.71 8.19 -5.68
C ALA A 72 -17.21 7.84 -7.10
N LEU A 73 -16.04 7.17 -7.20
CA LEU A 73 -15.49 6.73 -8.48
C LEU A 73 -16.39 5.71 -9.18
N ASN A 74 -17.00 4.78 -8.44
CA ASN A 74 -17.87 3.76 -9.01
C ASN A 74 -19.14 4.37 -9.62
N ARG A 75 -19.75 5.38 -8.98
CA ARG A 75 -20.92 6.07 -9.52
C ARG A 75 -20.65 6.78 -10.85
N HIS A 76 -19.42 7.22 -11.07
CA HIS A 76 -19.00 7.96 -12.27
C HIS A 76 -18.03 7.16 -13.18
N LYS A 77 -17.99 5.83 -13.06
CA LYS A 77 -17.01 4.96 -13.74
C LYS A 77 -16.97 5.05 -15.27
N ASN A 78 -18.04 5.53 -15.90
CA ASN A 78 -18.11 5.68 -17.37
C ASN A 78 -17.31 6.87 -17.90
N LEU A 79 -16.94 7.83 -17.05
CA LEU A 79 -16.15 8.99 -17.45
C LEU A 79 -14.70 8.60 -17.72
N LYS A 80 -14.12 9.06 -18.84
CA LYS A 80 -12.73 8.78 -19.22
C LYS A 80 -11.73 9.19 -18.13
N ILE A 81 -11.98 10.35 -17.47
CA ILE A 81 -11.13 10.83 -16.37
C ILE A 81 -11.12 9.89 -15.18
N ILE A 82 -12.25 9.29 -14.83
CA ILE A 82 -12.35 8.32 -13.73
C ILE A 82 -11.58 7.05 -14.05
N LYS A 83 -11.67 6.54 -15.28
CA LYS A 83 -10.86 5.39 -15.72
C LYS A 83 -9.36 5.67 -15.61
N PHE A 84 -8.95 6.89 -15.96
CA PHE A 84 -7.56 7.34 -15.80
C PHE A 84 -7.14 7.39 -14.32
N ILE A 85 -7.96 7.99 -13.44
CA ILE A 85 -7.69 8.04 -11.99
C ILE A 85 -7.55 6.62 -11.40
N ILE A 86 -8.45 5.69 -11.76
CA ILE A 86 -8.37 4.30 -11.29
C ILE A 86 -7.10 3.59 -11.79
N SER A 87 -6.67 3.86 -13.02
CA SER A 87 -5.40 3.35 -13.53
C SER A 87 -4.22 3.88 -12.73
N LEU A 88 -4.23 5.19 -12.40
CA LEU A 88 -3.20 5.81 -11.55
C LEU A 88 -3.19 5.25 -10.12
N CYS A 89 -4.34 4.86 -9.57
CA CYS A 89 -4.40 4.19 -8.26
C CYS A 89 -3.61 2.86 -8.26
N GLY A 90 -3.56 2.16 -9.40
CA GLY A 90 -2.69 0.98 -9.55
C GLY A 90 -1.21 1.33 -9.70
N PHE A 91 -0.92 2.48 -10.32
CA PHE A 91 0.45 2.96 -10.48
C PHE A 91 1.09 3.37 -9.14
N CYS A 92 0.32 3.77 -8.14
CA CYS A 92 0.82 4.07 -6.79
C CYS A 92 1.58 2.88 -6.18
N PHE A 93 1.30 1.64 -6.58
CA PHE A 93 2.05 0.46 -6.15
C PHE A 93 3.47 0.39 -6.73
N VAL A 94 3.71 1.05 -7.86
CA VAL A 94 5.00 1.08 -8.57
C VAL A 94 5.87 2.26 -8.12
N ILE A 95 5.28 3.27 -7.46
CA ILE A 95 6.01 4.47 -7.00
C ILE A 95 7.05 4.04 -5.96
N PRO A 96 8.34 4.41 -6.15
CA PRO A 96 9.36 4.15 -5.14
C PRO A 96 8.97 4.74 -3.78
N THR A 97 9.03 3.93 -2.73
CA THR A 97 8.64 4.36 -1.37
C THR A 97 9.46 5.55 -0.88
N ILE A 98 10.71 5.67 -1.32
CA ILE A 98 11.59 6.79 -0.99
C ILE A 98 11.04 8.13 -1.53
N LEU A 99 10.34 8.13 -2.67
CA LEU A 99 9.69 9.32 -3.21
C LEU A 99 8.58 9.80 -2.27
N ILE A 100 7.81 8.89 -1.70
CA ILE A 100 6.77 9.22 -0.70
C ILE A 100 7.41 9.78 0.57
N VAL A 101 8.54 9.22 1.02
CA VAL A 101 9.31 9.76 2.16
C VAL A 101 9.69 11.23 1.90
N PHE A 102 10.30 11.52 0.76
CA PHE A 102 10.65 12.89 0.38
C PHE A 102 9.41 13.80 0.29
N ALA A 103 8.32 13.29 -0.28
CA ALA A 103 7.08 14.05 -0.37
C ALA A 103 6.52 14.42 1.03
N VAL A 104 6.51 13.48 1.97
CA VAL A 104 6.06 13.73 3.34
C VAL A 104 6.95 14.78 4.02
N ILE A 105 8.27 14.67 3.90
CA ILE A 105 9.20 15.67 4.46
C ILE A 105 8.98 17.05 3.82
N LYS A 106 8.74 17.13 2.51
CA LYS A 106 8.52 18.40 1.80
C LYS A 106 7.14 19.00 2.00
N LEU A 107 6.14 18.18 2.25
CA LEU A 107 4.79 18.68 2.55
C LEU A 107 4.66 19.10 4.02
N PHE A 108 5.13 18.25 4.94
CA PHE A 108 4.83 18.35 6.37
C PHE A 108 6.06 18.60 7.26
N GLY A 109 7.28 18.62 6.73
CA GLY A 109 8.49 18.93 7.52
C GLY A 109 8.54 20.37 8.01
N ASN A 110 9.53 20.71 8.85
CA ASN A 110 9.67 22.05 9.43
C ASN A 110 9.72 23.16 8.37
N ASN A 111 10.41 22.91 7.26
CA ASN A 111 10.46 23.80 6.08
C ASN A 111 9.55 23.30 4.96
N GLY A 112 8.49 22.56 5.31
CA GLY A 112 7.54 21.99 4.36
C GLY A 112 6.48 23.00 3.93
N PHE A 113 5.79 22.67 2.82
CA PHE A 113 4.77 23.54 2.24
C PHE A 113 3.68 23.94 3.24
N TYR A 114 3.14 22.98 4.00
CA TYR A 114 2.07 23.27 4.95
C TYR A 114 2.56 24.12 6.13
N ASN A 115 3.78 23.90 6.61
CA ASN A 115 4.30 24.67 7.73
C ASN A 115 4.62 26.11 7.31
N SER A 116 5.22 26.33 6.14
CA SER A 116 5.55 27.65 5.64
C SER A 116 4.33 28.54 5.35
N TYR A 117 3.19 27.93 4.98
CA TYR A 117 1.95 28.68 4.69
C TYR A 117 1.01 28.82 5.89
N PHE A 118 0.97 27.86 6.80
CA PHE A 118 -0.01 27.83 7.89
C PHE A 118 0.60 27.99 9.27
N ASN A 119 1.93 28.15 9.40
CA ASN A 119 2.67 28.23 10.66
C ASN A 119 2.23 27.18 11.68
N LEU A 120 1.99 25.96 11.20
CA LEU A 120 1.37 24.88 11.99
C LEU A 120 2.20 24.51 13.23
N TYR A 121 3.52 24.66 13.16
CA TYR A 121 4.43 24.27 14.23
C TYR A 121 4.58 25.35 15.32
N GLU A 122 4.46 26.63 14.97
CA GLU A 122 4.48 27.72 15.95
C GLU A 122 3.25 27.68 16.87
N ASN A 123 2.08 27.29 16.31
CA ASN A 123 0.82 27.27 17.04
C ASN A 123 0.54 25.95 17.77
N LEU A 124 1.16 24.83 17.37
CA LEU A 124 0.82 23.50 17.87
C LEU A 124 1.93 22.84 18.70
N SER A 125 3.07 23.50 18.94
CA SER A 125 4.24 22.94 19.66
C SER A 125 4.64 21.51 19.16
N ILE A 126 4.44 21.21 17.88
CA ILE A 126 4.81 19.93 17.28
C ILE A 126 6.30 20.01 16.92
N GLU A 127 7.16 19.58 17.81
CA GLU A 127 8.62 19.70 17.67
C GLU A 127 9.19 18.97 16.45
N THR A 128 8.58 17.87 16.03
CA THR A 128 9.03 17.13 14.83
C THR A 128 7.88 16.35 14.18
N ILE A 129 7.91 16.26 12.85
CA ILE A 129 6.98 15.38 12.13
C ILE A 129 7.38 13.90 12.26
N PHE A 130 8.65 13.59 12.57
CA PHE A 130 9.17 12.23 12.63
C PHE A 130 8.45 11.36 13.67
N GLY A 131 8.56 10.05 13.49
CA GLY A 131 7.90 9.08 14.34
C GLY A 131 6.61 8.54 13.73
N ILE A 132 5.71 8.06 14.58
CA ILE A 132 4.49 7.37 14.13
C ILE A 132 3.60 8.23 13.22
N LYS A 133 3.52 9.54 13.45
CA LYS A 133 2.69 10.45 12.64
C LYS A 133 3.15 10.45 11.18
N ALA A 134 4.46 10.62 10.94
CA ALA A 134 5.02 10.63 9.60
C ALA A 134 4.87 9.26 8.90
N ILE A 135 5.09 8.17 9.64
CA ILE A 135 4.89 6.80 9.13
C ILE A 135 3.44 6.61 8.68
N LEU A 136 2.46 7.01 9.51
CA LEU A 136 1.04 6.88 9.18
C LEU A 136 0.66 7.72 7.95
N ILE A 137 1.12 8.98 7.88
CA ILE A 137 0.85 9.86 6.72
C ILE A 137 1.42 9.23 5.44
N ALA A 138 2.68 8.74 5.47
CA ALA A 138 3.31 8.10 4.33
C ALA A 138 2.56 6.84 3.88
N HIS A 139 2.16 5.99 4.84
CA HIS A 139 1.38 4.79 4.55
C HIS A 139 -0.01 5.11 3.98
N ILE A 140 -0.70 6.13 4.51
CA ILE A 140 -1.99 6.56 4.00
C ILE A 140 -1.85 7.08 2.57
N LEU A 141 -0.85 7.93 2.29
CA LEU A 141 -0.60 8.45 0.95
C LEU A 141 -0.33 7.35 -0.08
N LEU A 142 0.41 6.31 0.31
CA LEU A 142 0.77 5.22 -0.57
C LEU A 142 -0.37 4.20 -0.74
N ASN A 143 -1.03 3.82 0.35
CA ASN A 143 -1.92 2.66 0.36
C ASN A 143 -3.40 3.01 0.14
N THR A 144 -3.84 4.25 0.43
CA THR A 144 -5.25 4.64 0.17
C THR A 144 -5.64 4.52 -1.30
N PRO A 145 -4.84 4.97 -2.29
CA PRO A 145 -5.17 4.78 -3.69
C PRO A 145 -5.30 3.31 -4.08
N PHE A 146 -4.40 2.47 -3.58
CA PHE A 146 -4.43 1.03 -3.84
C PHE A 146 -5.68 0.38 -3.22
N ALA A 147 -5.99 0.68 -1.96
CA ALA A 147 -7.22 0.23 -1.31
C ALA A 147 -8.48 0.71 -2.04
N THR A 148 -8.48 1.96 -2.54
CA THR A 148 -9.56 2.51 -3.36
C THR A 148 -9.80 1.67 -4.62
N ARG A 149 -8.75 1.28 -5.30
CA ARG A 149 -8.84 0.42 -6.48
C ARG A 149 -9.43 -0.95 -6.15
N LEU A 150 -9.02 -1.56 -5.05
CA LEU A 150 -9.54 -2.86 -4.61
C LEU A 150 -11.03 -2.78 -4.22
N PHE A 151 -11.44 -1.75 -3.49
CA PHE A 151 -12.88 -1.53 -3.18
C PHE A 151 -13.69 -1.18 -4.42
N PHE A 152 -13.11 -0.44 -5.36
CA PHE A 152 -13.75 -0.18 -6.64
C PHE A 152 -14.00 -1.48 -7.43
N GLN A 153 -13.04 -2.40 -7.45
CA GLN A 153 -13.24 -3.72 -8.05
C GLN A 153 -14.35 -4.51 -7.35
N SER A 154 -14.40 -4.45 -6.01
CA SER A 154 -15.47 -5.06 -5.23
C SER A 154 -16.86 -4.50 -5.59
N LEU A 155 -16.98 -3.19 -5.79
CA LEU A 155 -18.23 -2.55 -6.21
C LEU A 155 -18.60 -2.90 -7.66
N ASN A 156 -17.61 -3.09 -8.54
CA ASN A 156 -17.84 -3.51 -9.91
C ASN A 156 -18.33 -4.96 -10.03
N SER A 157 -18.12 -5.80 -9.03
CA SER A 157 -18.66 -7.17 -9.00
C SER A 157 -20.14 -7.24 -8.64
N ILE A 158 -20.79 -6.10 -8.33
CA ILE A 158 -22.25 -6.04 -8.10
C ILE A 158 -22.96 -6.25 -9.44
N PRO A 159 -23.81 -7.31 -9.59
CA PRO A 159 -24.56 -7.55 -10.80
C PRO A 159 -25.50 -6.39 -11.13
N LEU A 160 -25.54 -5.97 -12.39
CA LEU A 160 -26.37 -4.85 -12.86
C LEU A 160 -27.85 -5.02 -12.52
N LYS A 161 -28.35 -6.25 -12.55
CA LYS A 161 -29.73 -6.60 -12.20
C LYS A 161 -30.16 -6.07 -10.83
N TYR A 162 -29.25 -6.02 -9.85
CA TYR A 162 -29.59 -5.48 -8.52
C TYR A 162 -29.85 -3.97 -8.56
N TYR A 163 -29.12 -3.24 -9.39
CA TYR A 163 -29.38 -1.81 -9.58
C TYR A 163 -30.65 -1.54 -10.37
N GLU A 164 -30.99 -2.39 -11.36
CA GLU A 164 -32.25 -2.33 -12.11
C GLU A 164 -33.45 -2.62 -11.21
N ILE A 165 -33.39 -3.66 -10.39
CA ILE A 165 -34.41 -3.98 -9.39
C ILE A 165 -34.57 -2.82 -8.41
N SER A 166 -33.46 -2.28 -7.93
CA SER A 166 -33.46 -1.14 -7.01
C SER A 166 -34.18 0.08 -7.61
N SER A 167 -33.92 0.40 -8.88
CA SER A 167 -34.56 1.51 -9.57
C SER A 167 -36.06 1.26 -9.78
N SER A 168 -36.44 0.03 -10.11
CA SER A 168 -37.86 -0.36 -10.28
C SER A 168 -38.65 -0.28 -8.98
N LEU A 169 -38.00 -0.56 -7.86
CA LEU A 169 -38.56 -0.46 -6.50
C LEU A 169 -38.47 0.95 -5.90
N ASN A 170 -37.98 1.94 -6.64
CA ASN A 170 -37.75 3.30 -6.16
C ASN A 170 -36.99 3.38 -4.85
N ILE A 171 -35.98 2.51 -4.68
CA ILE A 171 -35.13 2.50 -3.48
C ILE A 171 -34.32 3.80 -3.42
N THR A 172 -34.31 4.46 -2.27
CA THR A 172 -33.59 5.71 -2.04
C THR A 172 -32.06 5.53 -2.15
N PHE A 173 -31.34 6.63 -2.32
CA PHE A 173 -29.88 6.62 -2.34
C PHE A 173 -29.26 5.91 -1.11
N PHE A 174 -29.70 6.28 0.08
CA PHE A 174 -29.22 5.63 1.32
C PHE A 174 -29.62 4.15 1.38
N GLY A 175 -30.78 3.80 0.82
CA GLY A 175 -31.22 2.41 0.69
C GLY A 175 -30.25 1.59 -0.17
N ASN A 176 -29.83 2.10 -1.31
CA ASN A 176 -28.83 1.47 -2.17
C ASN A 176 -27.46 1.40 -1.51
N LEU A 177 -27.02 2.48 -0.89
CA LEU A 177 -25.75 2.53 -0.18
C LEU A 177 -25.68 1.45 0.91
N LEU A 178 -26.70 1.40 1.80
CA LEU A 178 -26.70 0.52 2.97
C LEU A 178 -27.02 -0.94 2.64
N LYS A 179 -27.95 -1.19 1.69
CA LYS A 179 -28.44 -2.54 1.40
C LYS A 179 -27.71 -3.23 0.24
N LEU A 180 -27.07 -2.45 -0.64
CA LEU A 180 -26.40 -2.99 -1.83
C LEU A 180 -24.88 -2.74 -1.78
N GLU A 181 -24.42 -1.49 -1.74
CA GLU A 181 -23.01 -1.16 -1.90
C GLU A 181 -22.16 -1.53 -0.67
N ILE A 182 -22.59 -1.16 0.55
CA ILE A 182 -21.87 -1.45 1.80
C ILE A 182 -21.72 -2.95 2.06
N PRO A 183 -22.70 -3.83 1.85
CA PRO A 183 -22.53 -5.26 2.01
C PRO A 183 -21.42 -5.85 1.13
N TYR A 184 -21.28 -5.40 -0.13
CA TYR A 184 -20.20 -5.82 -1.02
C TYR A 184 -18.83 -5.32 -0.56
N ILE A 185 -18.75 -4.07 -0.08
CA ILE A 185 -17.53 -3.54 0.54
C ILE A 185 -17.18 -4.35 1.79
N ARG A 186 -18.14 -4.60 2.68
CA ARG A 186 -17.94 -5.35 3.92
C ARG A 186 -17.46 -6.78 3.68
N GLN A 187 -18.00 -7.45 2.65
CA GLN A 187 -17.59 -8.80 2.27
C GLN A 187 -16.10 -8.86 1.94
N ASN A 188 -15.58 -7.85 1.23
CA ASN A 188 -14.21 -7.79 0.77
C ASN A 188 -13.28 -6.98 1.70
N PHE A 189 -13.83 -6.32 2.73
CA PHE A 189 -13.08 -5.43 3.62
C PHE A 189 -11.90 -6.13 4.27
N PHE A 190 -12.11 -7.33 4.82
CA PHE A 190 -11.04 -8.07 5.51
C PHE A 190 -9.92 -8.49 4.57
N THR A 191 -10.23 -8.79 3.31
CA THR A 191 -9.22 -9.12 2.30
C THR A 191 -8.39 -7.90 1.95
N VAL A 192 -9.03 -6.76 1.66
CA VAL A 192 -8.34 -5.51 1.36
C VAL A 192 -7.50 -5.08 2.56
N PHE A 193 -8.08 -5.11 3.76
CA PHE A 193 -7.38 -4.79 5.00
C PHE A 193 -6.14 -5.67 5.21
N SER A 194 -6.24 -6.98 5.02
CA SER A 194 -5.11 -7.91 5.21
C SER A 194 -3.98 -7.66 4.22
N ILE A 195 -4.31 -7.32 2.98
CA ILE A 195 -3.31 -6.97 1.96
C ILE A 195 -2.60 -5.67 2.37
N ILE A 196 -3.36 -4.61 2.71
CA ILE A 196 -2.78 -3.32 3.11
C ILE A 196 -1.99 -3.46 4.42
N PHE A 197 -2.49 -4.24 5.39
CA PHE A 197 -1.78 -4.53 6.63
C PHE A 197 -0.41 -5.16 6.34
N SER A 198 -0.37 -6.18 5.47
CA SER A 198 0.89 -6.84 5.12
C SER A 198 1.88 -5.88 4.45
N LEU A 199 1.40 -5.00 3.56
CA LEU A 199 2.24 -3.97 2.93
C LEU A 199 2.81 -2.98 3.95
N CYS A 200 2.00 -2.53 4.93
CA CYS A 200 2.45 -1.64 5.99
C CYS A 200 3.40 -2.34 6.97
N PHE A 201 3.16 -3.63 7.24
CA PHE A 201 3.95 -4.43 8.18
C PHE A 201 5.34 -4.75 7.64
N LEU A 202 5.47 -4.96 6.33
CA LEU A 202 6.72 -5.20 5.59
C LEU A 202 7.41 -3.88 5.17
N SER A 203 6.96 -2.72 5.65
CA SER A 203 7.49 -1.43 5.22
C SER A 203 8.83 -1.15 5.89
N PHE A 204 9.91 -1.20 5.12
CA PHE A 204 11.28 -0.87 5.56
C PHE A 204 11.62 0.61 5.38
N ALA A 205 11.59 1.08 4.11
CA ALA A 205 12.14 2.39 3.75
C ALA A 205 11.41 3.57 4.44
N ILE A 206 10.09 3.48 4.59
CA ILE A 206 9.29 4.51 5.25
C ILE A 206 9.64 4.58 6.73
N VAL A 207 9.70 3.44 7.42
CA VAL A 207 9.99 3.41 8.86
C VAL A 207 11.43 3.79 9.14
N MET A 208 12.38 3.32 8.33
CA MET A 208 13.79 3.66 8.47
C MET A 208 14.04 5.15 8.31
N ALA A 209 13.36 5.80 7.36
CA ALA A 209 13.57 7.21 7.06
C ALA A 209 12.74 8.16 7.94
N LEU A 210 11.52 7.79 8.31
CA LEU A 210 10.58 8.66 9.01
C LEU A 210 10.38 8.30 10.48
N GLY A 211 10.84 7.13 10.93
CA GLY A 211 10.66 6.68 12.32
C GLY A 211 11.38 7.53 13.35
N GLY A 212 12.51 8.13 13.00
CA GLY A 212 13.21 9.08 13.87
C GLY A 212 13.95 8.45 15.05
N GLY A 213 14.18 7.13 15.06
CA GLY A 213 15.04 6.48 16.06
C GLY A 213 14.55 5.13 16.59
N PRO A 214 15.26 4.55 17.58
CA PRO A 214 15.01 3.18 18.04
C PRO A 214 13.63 2.95 18.63
N MET A 215 12.98 4.00 19.14
CA MET A 215 11.65 3.94 19.75
C MET A 215 10.57 3.53 18.73
N TYR A 216 10.74 3.91 17.47
CA TYR A 216 9.80 3.65 16.38
C TYR A 216 10.33 2.62 15.39
N SER A 217 11.27 1.76 15.80
CA SER A 217 11.76 0.63 14.99
C SER A 217 10.71 -0.46 14.85
N THR A 218 10.60 -1.03 13.63
CA THR A 218 9.78 -2.20 13.33
C THR A 218 10.63 -3.47 13.23
N ILE A 219 9.95 -4.62 13.15
CA ILE A 219 10.61 -5.92 12.94
C ILE A 219 11.49 -5.88 11.69
N GLU A 220 11.01 -5.29 10.58
CA GLU A 220 11.76 -5.19 9.32
C GLU A 220 13.07 -4.39 9.49
N VAL A 221 13.00 -3.25 10.19
CA VAL A 221 14.19 -2.44 10.49
C VAL A 221 15.15 -3.19 11.41
N ALA A 222 14.63 -3.93 12.40
CA ALA A 222 15.44 -4.72 13.31
C ALA A 222 16.12 -5.90 12.59
N ILE A 223 15.44 -6.58 11.65
CA ILE A 223 16.05 -7.62 10.80
C ILE A 223 17.25 -7.05 10.05
N TYR A 224 17.07 -5.89 9.44
CA TYR A 224 18.14 -5.20 8.72
C TYR A 224 19.32 -4.85 9.64
N GLN A 225 19.05 -4.33 10.83
CA GLN A 225 20.07 -3.98 11.82
C GLN A 225 20.86 -5.22 12.29
N TYR A 226 20.16 -6.29 12.67
CA TYR A 226 20.80 -7.53 13.10
C TYR A 226 21.61 -8.21 11.99
N ALA A 227 21.12 -8.16 10.75
CA ALA A 227 21.78 -8.82 9.62
C ALA A 227 23.04 -8.08 9.15
N LEU A 228 22.99 -6.73 9.04
CA LEU A 228 24.04 -5.95 8.38
C LEU A 228 24.97 -5.22 9.35
N PHE A 229 24.47 -4.79 10.52
CA PHE A 229 25.29 -4.03 11.47
C PHE A 229 25.81 -4.89 12.62
N GLU A 230 24.94 -5.71 13.21
CA GLU A 230 25.35 -6.56 14.34
C GLU A 230 25.89 -7.93 13.88
N LEU A 231 25.70 -8.29 12.61
CA LEU A 231 26.07 -9.58 12.01
C LEU A 231 25.52 -10.78 12.81
N ASN A 232 24.40 -10.57 13.50
CA ASN A 232 23.71 -11.59 14.28
C ASN A 232 22.59 -12.23 13.48
N PHE A 233 22.98 -13.16 12.59
CA PHE A 233 22.05 -13.82 11.68
C PHE A 233 20.96 -14.62 12.40
N ASN A 234 21.26 -15.21 13.57
CA ASN A 234 20.26 -15.97 14.33
C ASN A 234 19.07 -15.10 14.74
N LYS A 235 19.32 -13.90 15.31
CA LYS A 235 18.24 -12.97 15.67
C LYS A 235 17.49 -12.46 14.45
N ALA A 236 18.19 -12.13 13.36
CA ALA A 236 17.58 -11.69 12.11
C ALA A 236 16.63 -12.76 11.55
N ILE A 237 17.06 -14.02 11.53
CA ILE A 237 16.27 -15.14 11.01
C ILE A 237 15.04 -15.40 11.88
N LEU A 238 15.18 -15.39 13.21
CA LEU A 238 14.03 -15.57 14.13
C LEU A 238 12.96 -14.51 13.91
N LEU A 239 13.35 -13.23 13.78
CA LEU A 239 12.40 -12.16 13.47
C LEU A 239 11.78 -12.32 12.08
N SER A 240 12.54 -12.77 11.08
CA SER A 240 12.03 -13.00 9.73
C SER A 240 10.95 -14.09 9.71
N PHE A 241 11.16 -15.21 10.43
CA PHE A 241 10.15 -16.25 10.57
C PHE A 241 8.89 -15.75 11.27
N LEU A 242 9.05 -14.99 12.36
CA LEU A 242 7.94 -14.37 13.05
C LEU A 242 7.15 -13.46 12.12
N GLN A 243 7.84 -12.66 11.33
CA GLN A 243 7.24 -11.72 10.37
C GLN A 243 6.45 -12.45 9.28
N ILE A 244 7.03 -13.48 8.69
CA ILE A 244 6.35 -14.33 7.70
C ILE A 244 5.08 -14.96 8.31
N PHE A 245 5.20 -15.51 9.52
CA PHE A 245 4.05 -16.13 10.20
C PHE A 245 2.90 -15.14 10.42
N ILE A 246 3.21 -13.93 10.91
CA ILE A 246 2.21 -12.87 11.12
C ILE A 246 1.55 -12.47 9.80
N CYS A 247 2.33 -12.23 8.74
CA CYS A 247 1.80 -11.87 7.43
C CYS A 247 0.88 -12.96 6.86
N LEU A 248 1.33 -14.22 6.89
CA LEU A 248 0.53 -15.35 6.41
C LEU A 248 -0.75 -15.52 7.22
N PHE A 249 -0.71 -15.34 8.53
CA PHE A 249 -1.88 -15.41 9.40
C PHE A 249 -2.94 -14.36 9.01
N PHE A 250 -2.55 -13.09 8.84
CA PHE A 250 -3.48 -12.04 8.42
C PHE A 250 -4.00 -12.27 7.00
N LEU A 251 -3.16 -12.68 6.06
CA LEU A 251 -3.59 -13.01 4.70
C LEU A 251 -4.56 -14.19 4.69
N PHE A 252 -4.28 -15.24 5.46
CA PHE A 252 -5.17 -16.39 5.57
C PHE A 252 -6.56 -15.98 6.08
N ILE A 253 -6.65 -15.16 7.12
CA ILE A 253 -7.92 -14.63 7.65
C ILE A 253 -8.64 -13.81 6.57
N GLY A 254 -7.91 -12.96 5.84
CA GLY A 254 -8.46 -12.13 4.77
C GLY A 254 -9.07 -12.95 3.65
N PHE A 255 -8.34 -13.96 3.17
CA PHE A 255 -8.78 -14.80 2.05
C PHE A 255 -9.80 -15.88 2.46
N TYR A 256 -9.78 -16.35 3.70
CA TYR A 256 -10.75 -17.33 4.19
C TYR A 256 -12.21 -16.84 4.08
N LYS A 257 -12.42 -15.54 4.21
CA LYS A 257 -13.76 -14.92 4.11
C LYS A 257 -14.23 -14.65 2.67
N LEU A 258 -13.36 -14.86 1.67
CA LEU A 258 -13.67 -14.62 0.24
C LEU A 258 -14.58 -15.67 -0.42
N LYS A 259 -15.18 -16.58 0.31
CA LYS A 259 -16.05 -17.62 -0.27
C LYS A 259 -17.19 -16.97 -1.05
N GLY A 260 -17.08 -16.98 -2.40
CA GLY A 260 -18.16 -16.64 -3.33
C GLY A 260 -18.14 -15.26 -3.97
N SER A 261 -17.10 -14.44 -3.79
CA SER A 261 -16.99 -13.18 -4.54
C SER A 261 -16.12 -13.37 -5.79
N ASN A 262 -16.70 -13.15 -6.97
CA ASN A 262 -15.95 -13.10 -8.23
C ASN A 262 -15.17 -11.78 -8.28
N PHE A 263 -14.01 -11.72 -7.61
CA PHE A 263 -13.15 -10.53 -7.54
C PHE A 263 -12.64 -10.08 -8.92
N PHE A 264 -12.75 -10.95 -9.93
CA PHE A 264 -12.14 -10.77 -11.25
C PHE A 264 -13.13 -10.65 -12.41
N GLU A 265 -14.43 -10.82 -12.17
CA GLU A 265 -15.42 -10.62 -13.22
C GLU A 265 -15.73 -9.13 -13.35
N ILE A 266 -15.21 -8.52 -14.40
CA ILE A 266 -15.50 -7.14 -14.77
C ILE A 266 -16.56 -7.17 -15.85
N ASP A 267 -17.81 -6.95 -15.47
CA ASP A 267 -18.87 -6.63 -16.43
C ASP A 267 -18.60 -5.24 -17.02
N GLN A 268 -18.11 -5.21 -18.26
CA GLN A 268 -17.78 -3.97 -18.99
C GLN A 268 -18.99 -3.26 -19.62
N ILE A 269 -20.20 -3.61 -19.23
CA ILE A 269 -21.42 -3.05 -19.82
C ILE A 269 -21.62 -1.59 -19.32
N ASN A 270 -22.11 -0.73 -20.20
CA ASN A 270 -22.44 0.67 -19.92
C ASN A 270 -23.44 0.80 -18.77
N PHE A 271 -22.91 0.92 -17.56
CA PHE A 271 -23.69 1.04 -16.33
C PHE A 271 -24.00 2.50 -16.02
N ILE A 272 -25.26 2.82 -15.77
CA ILE A 272 -25.70 4.12 -15.25
C ILE A 272 -26.25 3.89 -13.84
N HIS A 273 -25.57 4.49 -12.84
CA HIS A 273 -26.03 4.38 -11.46
C HIS A 273 -27.37 5.11 -11.28
N PRO A 274 -28.41 4.52 -10.66
CA PRO A 274 -29.77 5.09 -10.58
C PRO A 274 -29.84 6.50 -9.98
N HIS A 275 -28.95 6.81 -9.03
CA HIS A 275 -28.95 8.08 -8.30
C HIS A 275 -27.88 9.08 -8.76
N LYS A 276 -27.23 8.84 -9.90
CA LYS A 276 -26.19 9.72 -10.44
C LYS A 276 -26.70 11.15 -10.73
N GLU A 277 -27.97 11.29 -11.06
CA GLU A 277 -28.57 12.58 -11.49
C GLU A 277 -28.99 13.47 -10.32
N TYR A 278 -29.00 12.99 -9.08
CA TYR A 278 -29.32 13.83 -7.92
C TYR A 278 -28.25 14.91 -7.72
N LYS A 279 -28.63 16.20 -7.80
CA LYS A 279 -27.70 17.35 -7.71
C LYS A 279 -26.82 17.32 -6.47
N ALA A 280 -27.38 17.02 -5.30
CA ALA A 280 -26.62 16.95 -4.05
C ALA A 280 -25.55 15.86 -4.07
N ILE A 281 -25.89 14.67 -4.57
CA ILE A 281 -24.95 13.54 -4.67
C ILE A 281 -23.84 13.87 -5.66
N LYS A 282 -24.17 14.46 -6.80
CA LYS A 282 -23.21 14.87 -7.81
C LYS A 282 -22.19 15.88 -7.28
N ILE A 283 -22.63 16.84 -6.45
CA ILE A 283 -21.74 17.82 -5.83
C ILE A 283 -20.82 17.14 -4.81
N ILE A 284 -21.38 16.27 -3.95
CA ILE A 284 -20.59 15.53 -2.95
C ILE A 284 -19.55 14.64 -3.63
N ASP A 285 -19.95 13.88 -4.64
CA ASP A 285 -19.03 13.02 -5.40
C ASP A 285 -17.94 13.83 -6.08
N PHE A 286 -18.29 14.96 -6.68
CA PHE A 286 -17.31 15.87 -7.29
C PHE A 286 -16.28 16.35 -6.27
N LEU A 287 -16.71 16.81 -5.10
CA LEU A 287 -15.81 17.25 -4.03
C LEU A 287 -14.89 16.10 -3.55
N ILE A 288 -15.45 14.90 -3.37
CA ILE A 288 -14.69 13.71 -2.98
C ILE A 288 -13.64 13.37 -4.06
N ILE A 289 -14.01 13.37 -5.33
CA ILE A 289 -13.11 13.05 -6.45
C ILE A 289 -12.01 14.10 -6.58
N VAL A 290 -12.34 15.38 -6.45
CA VAL A 290 -11.35 16.48 -6.48
C VAL A 290 -10.37 16.35 -5.31
N PHE A 291 -10.88 16.16 -4.09
CA PHE A 291 -10.04 15.97 -2.91
C PHE A 291 -9.13 14.75 -3.07
N PHE A 292 -9.67 13.64 -3.55
CA PHE A 292 -8.89 12.42 -3.81
C PHE A 292 -7.82 12.63 -4.88
N SER A 293 -8.14 13.38 -5.94
CA SER A 293 -7.17 13.70 -6.98
C SER A 293 -6.03 14.56 -6.43
N ILE A 294 -6.33 15.58 -5.64
CA ILE A 294 -5.32 16.41 -4.97
C ILE A 294 -4.46 15.54 -4.05
N PHE A 295 -5.09 14.69 -3.25
CA PHE A 295 -4.39 13.76 -2.35
C PHE A 295 -3.44 12.82 -3.12
N LEU A 296 -3.90 12.22 -4.22
CA LEU A 296 -3.15 11.30 -5.07
C LEU A 296 -1.94 11.98 -5.73
N PHE A 297 -2.12 13.20 -6.22
CA PHE A 297 -1.06 13.92 -6.94
C PHE A 297 -0.13 14.72 -6.03
N SER A 298 -0.53 15.03 -4.79
CA SER A 298 0.24 15.89 -3.89
C SER A 298 1.69 15.42 -3.66
N PRO A 299 2.01 14.12 -3.50
CA PRO A 299 3.39 13.67 -3.37
C PRO A 299 4.23 13.96 -4.62
N ILE A 300 3.66 13.68 -5.78
CA ILE A 300 4.35 13.86 -7.06
C ILE A 300 4.59 15.36 -7.31
N ILE A 301 3.56 16.18 -7.12
CA ILE A 301 3.65 17.63 -7.31
C ILE A 301 4.67 18.24 -6.36
N SER A 302 4.71 17.83 -5.09
CA SER A 302 5.66 18.37 -4.12
C SER A 302 7.11 18.08 -4.49
N VAL A 303 7.39 16.88 -4.99
CA VAL A 303 8.74 16.50 -5.43
C VAL A 303 9.15 17.25 -6.70
N ILE A 304 8.24 17.34 -7.70
CA ILE A 304 8.51 18.07 -8.94
C ILE A 304 8.74 19.58 -8.65
N TYR A 305 7.89 20.18 -7.82
CA TYR A 305 8.04 21.59 -7.43
C TYR A 305 9.41 21.87 -6.79
N HIS A 306 9.82 20.97 -5.87
CA HIS A 306 11.10 21.13 -5.20
C HIS A 306 12.30 20.89 -6.15
N PHE A 307 12.17 19.95 -7.09
CA PHE A 307 13.16 19.68 -8.12
C PHE A 307 13.41 20.91 -9.00
N ILE A 308 12.34 21.58 -9.42
CA ILE A 308 12.44 22.77 -10.29
C ILE A 308 13.04 23.96 -9.51
N ASN A 309 12.54 24.24 -8.31
CA ASN A 309 12.95 25.43 -7.55
C ASN A 309 14.41 25.40 -7.06
N ASN A 310 14.96 24.21 -6.81
CA ASN A 310 16.32 24.08 -6.31
C ASN A 310 17.37 23.84 -7.40
N GLY A 311 17.00 23.91 -8.67
CA GLY A 311 17.93 23.71 -9.77
C GLY A 311 18.57 22.32 -9.84
N ILE A 312 17.94 21.32 -9.21
CA ILE A 312 18.46 19.92 -9.14
C ILE A 312 18.59 19.30 -10.53
N TYR A 313 17.86 19.84 -11.53
CA TYR A 313 17.99 19.42 -12.94
C TYR A 313 19.41 19.52 -13.48
N LEU A 314 20.25 20.41 -12.93
CA LEU A 314 21.66 20.53 -13.31
C LEU A 314 22.48 19.30 -12.91
N SER A 315 22.06 18.58 -11.86
CA SER A 315 22.73 17.35 -11.42
C SER A 315 22.46 16.15 -12.35
N LEU A 316 21.43 16.22 -13.21
CA LEU A 316 21.13 15.18 -14.17
C LEU A 316 22.17 15.04 -15.28
N ILE A 317 23.02 16.08 -15.46
CA ILE A 317 24.10 16.07 -16.46
C ILE A 317 25.36 15.38 -15.93
N ASN A 318 25.37 14.96 -14.65
CA ASN A 318 26.53 14.30 -14.06
C ASN A 318 26.70 12.88 -14.63
N GLU A 319 27.92 12.54 -15.06
CA GLU A 319 28.26 11.21 -15.62
C GLU A 319 27.89 10.06 -14.69
N LYS A 320 28.04 10.22 -13.36
CA LYS A 320 27.66 9.21 -12.36
C LYS A 320 26.15 8.93 -12.37
N PHE A 321 25.34 9.99 -12.52
CA PHE A 321 23.88 9.84 -12.62
C PHE A 321 23.49 9.12 -13.91
N LEU A 322 24.06 9.54 -15.04
CA LEU A 322 23.81 8.91 -16.35
C LEU A 322 24.19 7.44 -16.33
N GLY A 323 25.37 7.09 -15.77
CA GLY A 323 25.81 5.71 -15.63
C GLY A 323 24.81 4.87 -14.79
N SER A 324 24.36 5.37 -13.63
CA SER A 324 23.38 4.70 -12.79
C SER A 324 22.03 4.53 -13.49
N PHE A 325 21.59 5.56 -14.23
CA PHE A 325 20.35 5.53 -15.00
C PHE A 325 20.38 4.43 -16.09
N PHE A 326 21.44 4.40 -16.90
CA PHE A 326 21.60 3.38 -17.95
C PHE A 326 21.70 1.96 -17.37
N ASN A 327 22.43 1.78 -16.27
CA ASN A 327 22.50 0.48 -15.60
C ASN A 327 21.11 0.01 -15.10
N SER A 328 20.34 0.88 -14.48
CA SER A 328 18.98 0.57 -14.03
C SER A 328 18.06 0.24 -15.22
N LEU A 329 18.19 0.95 -16.33
CA LEU A 329 17.40 0.72 -17.53
C LEU A 329 17.74 -0.64 -18.15
N ILE A 330 19.03 -0.97 -18.29
CA ILE A 330 19.49 -2.27 -18.82
C ILE A 330 18.96 -3.41 -17.95
N ILE A 331 19.10 -3.32 -16.62
CA ILE A 331 18.60 -4.35 -15.68
C ILE A 331 17.09 -4.50 -15.82
N SER A 332 16.33 -3.40 -15.87
CA SER A 332 14.87 -3.44 -15.98
C SER A 332 14.39 -4.09 -17.28
N VAL A 333 15.01 -3.72 -18.41
CA VAL A 333 14.66 -4.25 -19.72
C VAL A 333 15.01 -5.74 -19.83
N THR A 334 16.22 -6.13 -19.40
CA THR A 334 16.65 -7.53 -19.44
C THR A 334 15.77 -8.40 -18.55
N THR A 335 15.46 -7.94 -17.32
CA THR A 335 14.54 -8.65 -16.41
C THR A 335 13.14 -8.76 -17.02
N GLY A 336 12.62 -7.67 -17.60
CA GLY A 336 11.30 -7.66 -18.24
C GLY A 336 11.21 -8.65 -19.42
N ILE A 337 12.26 -8.74 -20.25
CA ILE A 337 12.34 -9.71 -21.34
C ILE A 337 12.35 -11.15 -20.79
N ILE A 338 13.19 -11.44 -19.81
CA ILE A 338 13.28 -12.77 -19.21
C ILE A 338 11.92 -13.21 -18.64
N VAL A 339 11.25 -12.33 -17.88
CA VAL A 339 9.93 -12.62 -17.30
C VAL A 339 8.84 -12.78 -18.36
N SER A 340 8.92 -12.05 -19.49
CA SER A 340 7.92 -12.17 -20.55
C SER A 340 8.06 -13.44 -21.40
N ILE A 341 9.25 -14.07 -21.39
CA ILE A 341 9.53 -15.32 -22.14
C ILE A 341 9.26 -16.56 -21.25
N SER A 342 9.36 -16.42 -19.91
CA SER A 342 9.07 -17.49 -18.95
C SER A 342 7.57 -17.71 -18.76
#